data_b9b06899a87700a347e9f8414dde7402
#
_entry.id   b9b06899a87700a347e9f8414dde7402
#
_cell.length_a   1.000
_cell.length_b   1.000
_cell.length_c   1.000
_cell.angle_alpha   90.00
_cell.angle_beta   90.00
_cell.angle_gamma   90.00
#
_symmetry.space_group_name_H-M   'P 1'
#
loop_
_entity.id
_entity.type
_entity.pdbx_description
1 polymer ?
#
loop_
_entity_poly.entity_id
_entity_poly.type
_entity_poly.pdbx_seq_one_letter_code
_entity_poly.pdbx_strand_id
1 'polypeptide(L)'
;MKIVVCSDNHYNFDVLDKILADNPDADYYWHLGDSEANEERDIYPFVSVRGNNDYLNLPVFKIFEVGGHRLFLTHGHRYLRSDFYGLYEEAVQNNCDVLLYGHTHMFSDYSYEGIRFLNPGSCRLNRDGTPPSYMIINIDDDHNIDVKRVNIIKK
;
A
#
# COMPACT_ATOMS: atom_id res chain seq x y z
N MET A 1 -14.52 -8.00 -3.89
CA MET A 1 -13.82 -7.23 -2.83
C MET A 1 -13.00 -6.14 -3.48
N LYS A 2 -13.23 -4.90 -3.09
CA LYS A 2 -12.47 -3.74 -3.57
C LYS A 2 -11.60 -3.19 -2.45
N ILE A 3 -10.30 -3.08 -2.70
CA ILE A 3 -9.30 -2.60 -1.75
C ILE A 3 -8.62 -1.37 -2.33
N VAL A 4 -8.62 -0.27 -1.61
CA VAL A 4 -7.89 0.95 -1.96
C VAL A 4 -6.60 0.98 -1.16
N VAL A 5 -5.46 1.10 -1.84
CA VAL A 5 -4.14 1.08 -1.22
C VAL A 5 -3.39 2.35 -1.60
N CYS A 6 -2.92 3.09 -0.62
CA CYS A 6 -2.07 4.26 -0.84
C CYS A 6 -0.87 4.24 0.11
N SER A 7 0.08 5.14 -0.12
CA SER A 7 1.30 5.22 0.68
C SER A 7 1.97 6.57 0.50
N ASP A 8 2.76 6.94 1.49
CA ASP A 8 3.74 8.03 1.37
C ASP A 8 3.09 9.38 0.98
N ASN A 9 2.01 9.76 1.67
CA ASN A 9 1.39 11.08 1.50
C ASN A 9 2.18 12.20 2.19
N HIS A 10 3.09 11.87 3.09
CA HIS A 10 3.98 12.81 3.78
C HIS A 10 3.26 14.08 4.23
N TYR A 11 2.33 13.92 5.17
CA TYR A 11 1.56 15.01 5.77
C TYR A 11 0.54 15.69 4.84
N ASN A 12 0.39 15.26 3.60
CA ASN A 12 -0.63 15.77 2.69
C ASN A 12 -1.93 14.99 2.88
N PHE A 13 -2.78 15.45 3.81
CA PHE A 13 -4.04 14.75 4.12
C PHE A 13 -5.15 15.07 3.13
N ASP A 14 -5.05 16.17 2.39
CA ASP A 14 -6.02 16.51 1.35
C ASP A 14 -6.08 15.44 0.27
N VAL A 15 -4.95 14.84 -0.08
CA VAL A 15 -4.93 13.76 -1.05
C VAL A 15 -5.62 12.51 -0.53
N LEU A 16 -5.52 12.22 0.76
CA LEU A 16 -6.25 11.10 1.37
C LEU A 16 -7.76 11.34 1.31
N ASP A 17 -8.20 12.55 1.59
CA ASP A 17 -9.62 12.92 1.48
C ASP A 17 -10.13 12.76 0.05
N LYS A 18 -9.33 13.13 -0.95
CA LYS A 18 -9.66 12.94 -2.36
C LYS A 18 -9.79 11.46 -2.71
N ILE A 19 -8.85 10.65 -2.27
CA ILE A 19 -8.88 9.19 -2.52
C ILE A 19 -10.17 8.59 -1.93
N LEU A 20 -10.53 8.98 -0.72
CA LEU A 20 -11.75 8.50 -0.07
C LEU A 20 -13.01 8.96 -0.82
N ALA A 21 -13.04 10.23 -1.25
CA ALA A 21 -14.17 10.77 -1.98
C ALA A 21 -14.39 10.08 -3.33
N ASP A 22 -13.29 9.69 -3.99
CA ASP A 22 -13.34 8.99 -5.27
C ASP A 22 -13.67 7.50 -5.14
N ASN A 23 -13.60 6.95 -3.93
CA ASN A 23 -13.80 5.51 -3.67
C ASN A 23 -14.69 5.24 -2.46
N PRO A 24 -15.94 5.74 -2.46
CA PRO A 24 -16.81 5.56 -1.29
C PRO A 24 -17.28 4.11 -1.10
N ASP A 25 -17.10 3.29 -2.10
CA ASP A 25 -17.60 1.91 -2.18
C ASP A 25 -16.55 0.84 -1.88
N ALA A 26 -15.34 1.21 -1.44
CA ALA A 26 -14.32 0.23 -1.14
C ALA A 26 -14.63 -0.56 0.13
N ASP A 27 -14.24 -1.84 0.12
CA ASP A 27 -14.38 -2.72 1.29
C ASP A 27 -13.26 -2.50 2.29
N TYR A 28 -12.07 -2.12 1.80
CA TYR A 28 -10.89 -1.87 2.63
C TYR A 28 -10.14 -0.64 2.15
N TYR A 29 -9.58 0.10 3.11
CA TYR A 29 -8.66 1.20 2.86
C TYR A 29 -7.37 0.94 3.61
N TRP A 30 -6.27 0.71 2.88
CA TRP A 30 -4.97 0.37 3.45
C TRP A 30 -3.93 1.44 3.13
N HIS A 31 -3.11 1.77 4.12
CA HIS A 31 -2.01 2.73 4.00
C HIS A 31 -0.70 2.03 4.35
N LEU A 32 0.32 2.19 3.51
CA LEU A 32 1.58 1.46 3.67
C LEU A 32 2.68 2.28 4.37
N GLY A 33 2.30 3.33 5.10
CA GLY A 33 3.22 4.09 5.94
C GLY A 33 3.64 5.44 5.37
N ASP A 34 4.31 6.22 6.20
CA ASP A 34 4.71 7.61 5.94
C ASP A 34 3.52 8.53 5.67
N SER A 35 2.48 8.41 6.49
CA SER A 35 1.42 9.40 6.55
C SER A 35 1.88 10.67 7.28
N GLU A 36 2.76 10.49 8.26
CA GLU A 36 3.23 11.52 9.18
C GLU A 36 2.08 12.14 9.98
N ALA A 37 1.02 11.36 10.21
CA ALA A 37 -0.12 11.78 11.00
C ALA A 37 0.27 11.94 12.47
N ASN A 38 -0.34 12.91 13.13
CA ASN A 38 -0.18 13.12 14.58
C ASN A 38 -1.17 12.30 15.38
N GLU A 39 -2.33 12.00 14.81
CA GLU A 39 -3.42 11.27 15.45
C GLU A 39 -4.03 10.27 14.47
N GLU A 40 -4.57 9.17 14.99
CA GLU A 40 -5.19 8.15 14.16
C GLU A 40 -6.37 8.68 13.33
N ARG A 41 -7.11 9.66 13.84
CA ARG A 41 -8.22 10.28 13.11
C ARG A 41 -7.77 10.97 11.82
N ASP A 42 -6.51 11.38 11.72
CA ASP A 42 -5.99 12.05 10.52
C ASP A 42 -5.93 11.11 9.32
N ILE A 43 -5.88 9.80 9.55
CA ILE A 43 -5.83 8.78 8.51
C ILE A 43 -7.04 7.85 8.49
N TYR A 44 -8.01 8.04 9.40
CA TYR A 44 -9.23 7.25 9.39
C TYR A 44 -9.98 7.42 8.05
N PRO A 45 -10.50 6.40 7.40
CA PRO A 45 -10.62 4.99 7.82
C PRO A 45 -9.47 4.08 7.33
N PHE A 46 -8.33 4.62 6.93
CA PHE A 46 -7.20 3.81 6.49
C PHE A 46 -6.62 3.01 7.65
N VAL A 47 -6.44 1.71 7.43
CA VAL A 47 -5.65 0.85 8.31
C VAL A 47 -4.21 0.94 7.83
N SER A 48 -3.29 1.32 8.70
CA SER A 48 -1.92 1.65 8.31
C SER A 48 -0.89 0.80 9.02
N VAL A 49 0.21 0.57 8.32
CA VAL A 49 1.48 0.11 8.92
C VAL A 49 2.40 1.31 9.15
N ARG A 50 3.46 1.12 9.94
CA ARG A 50 4.39 2.19 10.30
C ARG A 50 5.48 2.36 9.25
N GLY A 51 5.63 3.58 8.73
CA GLY A 51 6.77 3.97 7.91
C GLY A 51 7.92 4.53 8.73
N ASN A 52 9.03 4.84 8.05
CA ASN A 52 10.23 5.35 8.72
C ASN A 52 10.10 6.80 9.20
N ASN A 53 9.10 7.54 8.70
CA ASN A 53 8.82 8.91 9.13
C ASN A 53 7.57 9.05 10.00
N ASP A 54 6.98 7.95 10.43
CA ASP A 54 5.74 7.99 11.21
C ASP A 54 6.00 8.21 12.70
N TYR A 55 5.16 9.07 13.29
CA TYR A 55 5.17 9.37 14.72
C TYR A 55 4.23 8.48 15.52
N LEU A 56 3.14 8.00 14.89
CA LEU A 56 2.18 7.12 15.53
C LEU A 56 2.79 5.74 15.78
N ASN A 57 2.40 5.13 16.89
CA ASN A 57 2.82 3.77 17.22
C ASN A 57 1.98 2.74 16.46
N LEU A 58 2.23 2.66 15.16
CA LEU A 58 1.57 1.72 14.26
C LEU A 58 2.37 0.43 14.14
N PRO A 59 1.75 -0.70 13.81
CA PRO A 59 2.47 -1.95 13.59
C PRO A 59 3.38 -1.85 12.37
N VAL A 60 4.53 -2.53 12.44
CA VAL A 60 5.51 -2.55 11.35
C VAL A 60 4.99 -3.33 10.14
N PHE A 61 4.16 -4.32 10.39
CA PHE A 61 3.49 -5.09 9.34
C PHE A 61 2.10 -5.51 9.79
N LYS A 62 1.25 -5.83 8.83
CA LYS A 62 -0.06 -6.47 9.05
C LYS A 62 -0.29 -7.54 8.01
N ILE A 63 -1.08 -8.55 8.38
CA ILE A 63 -1.46 -9.63 7.48
C ILE A 63 -2.99 -9.67 7.42
N PHE A 64 -3.53 -9.72 6.21
CA PHE A 64 -4.96 -9.85 5.96
C PHE A 64 -5.24 -11.07 5.10
N GLU A 65 -6.31 -11.77 5.41
CA GLU A 65 -6.86 -12.82 4.55
C GLU A 65 -8.11 -12.29 3.88
N VAL A 66 -8.06 -12.09 2.59
CA VAL A 66 -9.15 -11.49 1.80
C VAL A 66 -9.22 -12.19 0.44
N GLY A 67 -10.44 -12.58 0.07
CA GLY A 67 -10.70 -13.13 -1.26
C GLY A 67 -9.91 -14.38 -1.60
N GLY A 68 -9.57 -15.20 -0.61
CA GLY A 68 -8.77 -16.41 -0.82
C GLY A 68 -7.27 -16.17 -0.88
N HIS A 69 -6.82 -14.94 -0.64
CA HIS A 69 -5.41 -14.57 -0.62
C HIS A 69 -4.97 -14.18 0.79
N ARG A 70 -3.68 -14.34 1.06
CA ARG A 70 -3.06 -13.90 2.30
C ARG A 70 -2.07 -12.80 1.94
N LEU A 71 -2.36 -11.58 2.40
CA LEU A 71 -1.65 -10.37 1.99
C LEU A 71 -0.83 -9.83 3.17
N PHE A 72 0.45 -9.58 2.90
CA PHE A 72 1.39 -8.99 3.84
C PHE A 72 1.57 -7.51 3.51
N LEU A 73 1.33 -6.63 4.48
CA LEU A 73 1.47 -5.18 4.35
C LEU A 73 2.65 -4.70 5.17
N THR A 74 3.55 -3.94 4.57
CA THR A 74 4.68 -3.31 5.26
C THR A 74 5.09 -2.04 4.52
N HIS A 75 5.78 -1.12 5.20
CA HIS A 75 6.36 0.03 4.50
C HIS A 75 7.55 -0.38 3.64
N GLY A 76 8.37 -1.28 4.13
CA GLY A 76 9.47 -1.87 3.38
C GLY A 76 10.84 -1.25 3.61
N HIS A 77 10.93 -0.17 4.37
CA HIS A 77 12.20 0.55 4.58
C HIS A 77 13.31 -0.28 5.22
N ARG A 78 12.94 -1.36 5.94
CA ARG A 78 13.90 -2.25 6.58
C ARG A 78 14.54 -3.25 5.61
N TYR A 79 13.93 -3.47 4.45
CA TYR A 79 14.28 -4.56 3.52
C TYR A 79 14.88 -4.09 2.21
N LEU A 80 14.73 -2.79 1.87
CA LEU A 80 15.05 -2.27 0.54
C LEU A 80 16.45 -1.65 0.44
N ARG A 81 17.37 -2.03 1.32
CA ARG A 81 18.74 -1.48 1.33
C ARG A 81 19.60 -2.04 0.21
N SER A 82 19.38 -3.31 -0.19
CA SER A 82 20.21 -4.00 -1.16
C SER A 82 19.40 -4.71 -2.25
N ASP A 83 18.29 -5.36 -1.91
CA ASP A 83 17.44 -6.08 -2.84
C ASP A 83 16.06 -6.38 -2.24
N PHE A 84 15.21 -7.05 -3.04
CA PHE A 84 13.86 -7.46 -2.62
C PHE A 84 13.82 -8.77 -1.84
N TYR A 85 14.96 -9.40 -1.63
CA TYR A 85 15.01 -10.72 -1.04
C TYR A 85 14.44 -10.75 0.38
N GLY A 86 14.66 -9.70 1.16
CA GLY A 86 14.10 -9.58 2.51
C GLY A 86 12.58 -9.56 2.51
N LEU A 87 11.96 -8.85 1.56
CA LEU A 87 10.50 -8.85 1.41
C LEU A 87 9.98 -10.23 1.00
N TYR A 88 10.67 -10.88 0.06
CA TYR A 88 10.32 -12.23 -0.36
C TYR A 88 10.36 -13.22 0.82
N GLU A 89 11.42 -13.18 1.62
CA GLU A 89 11.54 -14.03 2.80
C GLU A 89 10.39 -13.82 3.79
N GLU A 90 10.01 -12.56 4.04
CA GLU A 90 8.89 -12.25 4.94
C GLU A 90 7.58 -12.84 4.43
N ALA A 91 7.32 -12.72 3.13
CA ALA A 91 6.12 -13.30 2.54
C ALA A 91 6.10 -14.82 2.66
N VAL A 92 7.22 -15.48 2.36
CA VAL A 92 7.34 -16.95 2.45
C VAL A 92 7.15 -17.41 3.88
N GLN A 93 7.84 -16.79 4.84
CA GLN A 93 7.77 -17.19 6.26
C GLN A 93 6.38 -17.03 6.86
N ASN A 94 5.60 -16.09 6.34
CA ASN A 94 4.25 -15.81 6.81
C ASN A 94 3.17 -16.45 5.95
N ASN A 95 3.54 -17.28 4.98
CA ASN A 95 2.62 -17.96 4.06
C ASN A 95 1.73 -16.99 3.28
N CYS A 96 2.28 -15.84 2.89
CA CYS A 96 1.57 -14.84 2.10
C CYS A 96 1.88 -15.01 0.63
N ASP A 97 0.87 -14.86 -0.22
CA ASP A 97 1.00 -14.92 -1.68
C ASP A 97 1.01 -13.53 -2.34
N VAL A 98 0.68 -12.49 -1.56
CA VAL A 98 0.72 -11.10 -2.00
C VAL A 98 1.45 -10.28 -0.95
N LEU A 99 2.36 -9.41 -1.38
CA LEU A 99 3.07 -8.48 -0.49
C LEU A 99 2.93 -7.06 -1.02
N LEU A 100 2.46 -6.17 -0.16
CA LEU A 100 2.29 -4.74 -0.47
C LEU A 100 3.32 -3.93 0.33
N TYR A 101 4.01 -3.02 -0.36
CA TYR A 101 5.04 -2.17 0.24
C TYR A 101 5.03 -0.77 -0.38
N GLY A 102 5.56 0.20 0.35
CA GLY A 102 5.70 1.59 -0.10
C GLY A 102 7.16 2.00 -0.19
N HIS A 103 7.50 3.13 0.39
CA HIS A 103 8.85 3.67 0.59
C HIS A 103 9.59 4.12 -0.67
N THR A 104 9.53 3.37 -1.76
CA THR A 104 10.30 3.68 -2.98
C THR A 104 9.79 4.88 -3.75
N HIS A 105 8.52 5.29 -3.53
CA HIS A 105 7.84 6.31 -4.33
C HIS A 105 7.80 5.95 -5.81
N MET A 106 7.64 4.66 -6.12
CA MET A 106 7.51 4.15 -7.49
C MET A 106 6.45 3.06 -7.54
N PHE A 107 5.48 3.23 -8.45
CA PHE A 107 4.46 2.21 -8.67
C PHE A 107 5.11 0.95 -9.27
N SER A 108 4.77 -0.21 -8.73
CA SER A 108 5.24 -1.48 -9.29
C SER A 108 4.24 -2.60 -9.06
N ASP A 109 4.24 -3.56 -9.97
CA ASP A 109 3.44 -4.78 -9.91
C ASP A 109 4.23 -5.87 -10.64
N TYR A 110 4.76 -6.82 -9.88
CA TYR A 110 5.51 -7.93 -10.47
C TYR A 110 5.35 -9.17 -9.60
N SER A 111 5.61 -10.33 -10.20
CA SER A 111 5.55 -11.61 -9.50
C SER A 111 6.92 -12.29 -9.49
N TYR A 112 7.23 -12.93 -8.37
CA TYR A 112 8.46 -13.69 -8.20
C TYR A 112 8.18 -14.91 -7.35
N GLU A 113 8.49 -16.10 -7.87
CA GLU A 113 8.35 -17.37 -7.14
C GLU A 113 6.96 -17.57 -6.51
N GLY A 114 5.92 -17.26 -7.27
CA GLY A 114 4.53 -17.42 -6.83
C GLY A 114 3.99 -16.33 -5.92
N ILE A 115 4.77 -15.30 -5.62
CA ILE A 115 4.36 -14.18 -4.79
C ILE A 115 4.24 -12.92 -5.65
N ARG A 116 3.14 -12.21 -5.50
CA ARG A 116 2.92 -10.94 -6.19
C ARG A 116 3.30 -9.78 -5.29
N PHE A 117 4.19 -8.92 -5.79
CA PHE A 117 4.68 -7.74 -5.08
C PHE A 117 4.05 -6.49 -5.67
N LEU A 118 3.38 -5.71 -4.83
CA LEU A 118 2.61 -4.55 -5.25
C LEU A 118 3.04 -3.31 -4.49
N ASN A 119 3.27 -2.21 -5.22
CA ASN A 119 3.58 -0.91 -4.64
C ASN A 119 2.69 0.14 -5.30
N PRO A 120 1.86 0.88 -4.53
CA PRO A 120 0.96 1.88 -5.10
C PRO A 120 1.66 3.15 -5.58
N GLY A 121 2.98 3.28 -5.34
CA GLY A 121 3.68 4.54 -5.49
C GLY A 121 3.33 5.51 -4.36
N SER A 122 3.84 6.72 -4.45
CA SER A 122 3.48 7.79 -3.53
C SER A 122 2.26 8.54 -4.05
N CYS A 123 1.31 8.80 -3.18
CA CYS A 123 0.16 9.64 -3.54
C CYS A 123 0.48 11.13 -3.45
N ARG A 124 1.72 11.50 -3.11
CA ARG A 124 2.19 12.88 -3.10
C ARG A 124 3.19 13.15 -4.22
N LEU A 125 4.24 12.32 -4.35
CA LEU A 125 5.32 12.54 -5.31
C LEU A 125 6.00 11.23 -5.65
N ASN A 126 5.94 10.82 -6.91
CA ASN A 126 6.70 9.68 -7.42
C ASN A 126 8.08 10.15 -7.92
N ARG A 127 9.10 9.28 -7.72
CA ARG A 127 10.50 9.59 -8.03
C ARG A 127 10.89 9.21 -9.46
N ASP A 128 10.01 8.54 -10.18
CA ASP A 128 10.26 8.07 -11.55
C ASP A 128 9.69 9.01 -12.63
N GLY A 129 9.27 10.21 -12.25
CA GLY A 129 8.71 11.20 -13.17
C GLY A 129 7.24 10.98 -13.52
N THR A 130 6.60 9.96 -12.96
CA THR A 130 5.17 9.71 -13.16
C THR A 130 4.32 10.50 -12.17
N PRO A 131 3.03 10.74 -12.47
CA PRO A 131 2.13 11.41 -11.52
C PRO A 131 2.03 10.66 -10.20
N PRO A 132 1.69 11.36 -9.09
CA PRO A 132 1.31 10.69 -7.85
C PRO A 132 0.22 9.66 -8.12
N SER A 133 0.22 8.58 -7.36
CA SER A 133 -0.66 7.46 -7.67
C SER A 133 -1.10 6.72 -6.41
N TYR A 134 -2.16 5.95 -6.55
CA TYR A 134 -2.58 4.93 -5.61
C TYR A 134 -3.08 3.71 -6.39
N MET A 135 -3.45 2.67 -5.67
CA MET A 135 -3.79 1.39 -6.28
C MET A 135 -5.18 0.96 -5.86
N ILE A 136 -5.94 0.39 -6.80
CA ILE A 136 -7.18 -0.32 -6.51
C ILE A 136 -6.94 -1.78 -6.82
N ILE A 137 -7.20 -2.65 -5.84
CA ILE A 137 -7.15 -4.09 -5.99
C ILE A 137 -8.58 -4.61 -5.95
N ASN A 138 -8.99 -5.33 -6.99
CA ASN A 138 -10.26 -6.04 -7.01
C ASN A 138 -9.99 -7.54 -6.99
N ILE A 139 -10.65 -8.25 -6.07
CA ILE A 139 -10.58 -9.70 -5.99
C ILE A 139 -11.97 -10.24 -6.25
N ASP A 140 -12.13 -11.03 -7.31
CA ASP A 140 -13.41 -11.60 -7.70
C ASP A 140 -13.74 -12.90 -6.93
N ASP A 141 -14.90 -13.47 -7.21
CA ASP A 141 -15.37 -14.69 -6.54
C ASP A 141 -14.53 -15.92 -6.90
N ASP A 142 -13.79 -15.88 -8.00
CA ASP A 142 -12.86 -16.94 -8.42
C ASP A 142 -11.44 -16.71 -7.90
N HIS A 143 -11.26 -15.74 -6.98
CA HIS A 143 -10.00 -15.38 -6.35
C HIS A 143 -9.00 -14.72 -7.31
N ASN A 144 -9.45 -14.22 -8.45
CA ASN A 144 -8.57 -13.48 -9.38
C ASN A 144 -8.33 -12.07 -8.85
N ILE A 145 -7.07 -11.64 -8.88
CA ILE A 145 -6.64 -10.31 -8.47
C ILE A 145 -6.46 -9.42 -9.69
N ASP A 146 -7.20 -8.33 -9.74
CA ASP A 146 -7.02 -7.26 -10.71
C ASP A 146 -6.41 -6.05 -10.01
N VAL A 147 -5.34 -5.51 -10.56
CA VAL A 147 -4.63 -4.35 -10.01
C VAL A 147 -4.74 -3.19 -10.98
N LYS A 148 -5.24 -2.07 -10.48
CA LYS A 148 -5.38 -0.85 -11.26
C LYS A 148 -4.57 0.27 -10.62
N ARG A 149 -3.71 0.90 -11.42
CA ARG A 149 -3.05 2.15 -11.05
C ARG A 149 -4.02 3.31 -11.25
N VAL A 150 -4.15 4.19 -10.27
CA VAL A 150 -4.90 5.43 -10.40
C VAL A 150 -3.94 6.60 -10.25
N ASN A 151 -3.80 7.40 -11.31
CA ASN A 151 -2.98 8.59 -11.27
C ASN A 151 -3.77 9.75 -10.66
N ILE A 152 -3.13 10.49 -9.77
CA ILE A 152 -3.73 11.67 -9.15
C ILE A 152 -3.33 12.87 -9.96
N ILE A 153 -4.34 13.50 -10.59
CA ILE A 153 -4.11 14.66 -11.45
C ILE A 153 -4.38 15.90 -10.65
N LYS A 154 -3.39 16.77 -10.54
CA LYS A 154 -3.56 18.11 -9.97
C LYS A 154 -4.26 19.01 -10.98
N LYS A 155 -5.34 19.62 -10.55
CA LYS A 155 -5.98 20.66 -11.36
C LYS A 155 -5.35 22.02 -11.07
#